data_13c9a2f4b3e025eb65989a9a386f7b34
#
_entry.id   13c9a2f4b3e025eb65989a9a386f7b34
#
_cell.length_a   1.000
_cell.length_b   1.000
_cell.length_c   1.000
_cell.angle_alpha   90.00
_cell.angle_beta   90.00
_cell.angle_gamma   90.00
#
_symmetry.space_group_name_H-M   'P 1'
#
loop_
_entity.id
_entity.type
_entity.pdbx_description
1 polymer ?
#
loop_
_entity_poly.entity_id
_entity_poly.type
_entity_poly.pdbx_seq_one_letter_code
_entity_poly.pdbx_strand_id
1 'polypeptide(L)'
;MTPPSGAETMASTPRIAHHENVLLGHYELGAAYDEMLDEQLEPRPHYARLTERLRQTSVEEFSRRKAMLDLSMRQDGVGFTVYRAEEGIERVWPMDPVPRIIPAHEWRQIEAGLVQRITALNHFLWDVYHEQHILRDGVVPARLVLQGSSFRREFVGANVPKRIYIHICGTDLIRAADGSYLVLEDNGRTPSGVSYMLQNRQVLKRVLPTLFNDYDVL
;
A
#
# COMPACT_ATOMS: atom_id res chain seq x y z
N MET A 1 58.70 -45.80 -19.89
CA MET A 1 57.91 -44.79 -20.66
C MET A 1 56.70 -44.40 -19.86
N THR A 2 56.81 -43.31 -19.18
CA THR A 2 55.75 -42.72 -18.35
C THR A 2 55.13 -41.56 -19.14
N PRO A 3 53.78 -41.38 -19.21
CA PRO A 3 53.20 -40.23 -19.79
C PRO A 3 53.10 -39.09 -18.75
N PRO A 4 53.10 -37.83 -19.16
CA PRO A 4 53.10 -36.71 -18.28
C PRO A 4 51.65 -36.36 -17.79
N SER A 5 51.59 -36.06 -16.51
CA SER A 5 50.43 -35.47 -15.82
C SER A 5 50.21 -34.03 -16.30
N GLY A 6 49.11 -33.77 -16.96
CA GLY A 6 48.62 -32.44 -17.22
C GLY A 6 47.62 -32.02 -16.13
N ALA A 7 48.07 -31.21 -15.18
CA ALA A 7 47.19 -30.53 -14.24
C ALA A 7 46.61 -29.31 -14.94
N GLU A 8 45.36 -29.37 -15.35
CA GLU A 8 44.58 -28.17 -15.72
C GLU A 8 44.28 -27.37 -14.46
N THR A 9 44.96 -26.24 -14.37
CA THR A 9 44.65 -25.20 -13.39
C THR A 9 43.32 -24.55 -13.78
N MET A 10 42.25 -24.96 -13.12
CA MET A 10 40.98 -24.23 -13.21
C MET A 10 41.19 -22.81 -12.64
N ALA A 11 41.16 -21.85 -13.55
CA ALA A 11 41.15 -20.44 -13.19
C ALA A 11 39.92 -20.16 -12.31
N SER A 12 40.15 -19.83 -11.05
CA SER A 12 39.14 -19.37 -10.14
C SER A 12 38.62 -18.02 -10.64
N THR A 13 37.39 -18.00 -11.08
CA THR A 13 36.65 -16.77 -11.34
C THR A 13 36.74 -15.90 -10.09
N PRO A 14 37.15 -14.62 -10.19
CA PRO A 14 37.21 -13.76 -9.00
C PRO A 14 35.78 -13.61 -8.45
N ARG A 15 35.57 -14.10 -7.24
CA ARG A 15 34.41 -13.74 -6.43
C ARG A 15 34.46 -12.21 -6.27
N ILE A 16 33.57 -11.54 -6.98
CA ILE A 16 33.28 -10.11 -6.73
C ILE A 16 32.93 -10.06 -5.25
N ALA A 17 33.76 -9.39 -4.47
CA ALA A 17 33.46 -9.10 -3.09
C ALA A 17 32.13 -8.33 -3.08
N HIS A 18 31.07 -9.00 -2.67
CA HIS A 18 29.81 -8.33 -2.35
C HIS A 18 30.15 -7.39 -1.19
N HIS A 19 30.23 -6.09 -1.47
CA HIS A 19 30.13 -5.08 -0.42
C HIS A 19 28.77 -5.37 0.24
N GLU A 20 28.84 -5.91 1.47
CA GLU A 20 27.65 -6.19 2.27
C GLU A 20 26.85 -4.89 2.33
N ASN A 21 25.70 -4.88 1.68
CA ASN A 21 24.80 -3.73 1.75
C ASN A 21 24.18 -3.73 3.14
N VAL A 22 24.69 -2.87 3.99
CA VAL A 22 24.30 -2.76 5.39
C VAL A 22 22.80 -2.51 5.55
N LEU A 23 22.12 -1.91 4.55
CA LEU A 23 20.67 -1.67 4.59
C LEU A 23 19.85 -2.98 4.57
N LEU A 24 20.30 -3.99 3.85
CA LEU A 24 19.61 -5.28 3.73
C LEU A 24 20.39 -6.45 4.34
N GLY A 25 21.61 -6.20 4.84
CA GLY A 25 22.53 -7.25 5.30
C GLY A 25 22.05 -8.07 6.50
N HIS A 26 21.12 -7.53 7.27
CA HIS A 26 20.51 -8.20 8.44
C HIS A 26 18.99 -8.29 8.30
N TYR A 27 18.47 -8.23 7.06
CA TYR A 27 17.04 -8.33 6.85
C TYR A 27 16.58 -9.77 7.04
N GLU A 28 15.58 -9.95 7.90
CA GLU A 28 14.95 -11.24 8.18
C GLU A 28 13.48 -11.22 7.74
N LEU A 29 13.06 -12.28 7.06
CA LEU A 29 11.66 -12.45 6.70
C LEU A 29 10.83 -12.72 7.96
N GLY A 30 9.75 -11.95 8.12
CA GLY A 30 8.76 -12.18 9.18
C GLY A 30 7.72 -13.24 8.79
N ALA A 31 6.67 -13.37 9.61
CA ALA A 31 5.53 -14.25 9.30
C ALA A 31 4.56 -13.63 8.26
N ALA A 32 4.67 -12.34 7.98
CA ALA A 32 3.86 -11.66 6.99
C ALA A 32 4.43 -11.89 5.58
N TYR A 33 3.57 -11.73 4.58
CA TYR A 33 4.02 -11.75 3.18
C TYR A 33 4.98 -10.59 2.93
N ASP A 34 6.20 -10.91 2.49
CA ASP A 34 7.15 -9.90 2.07
C ASP A 34 6.90 -9.52 0.61
N GLU A 35 6.65 -8.24 0.36
CA GLU A 35 6.33 -7.76 -0.98
C GLU A 35 7.57 -7.52 -1.84
N MET A 36 8.73 -7.31 -1.22
CA MET A 36 9.99 -7.01 -1.89
C MET A 36 10.83 -8.25 -2.17
N LEU A 37 10.94 -9.14 -1.19
CA LEU A 37 11.79 -10.33 -1.26
C LEU A 37 10.94 -11.61 -1.25
N ASP A 38 11.46 -12.65 -1.87
CA ASP A 38 10.89 -13.99 -1.77
C ASP A 38 11.48 -14.78 -0.59
N GLU A 39 11.08 -16.05 -0.45
CA GLU A 39 11.53 -16.93 0.64
C GLU A 39 13.04 -17.22 0.61
N GLN A 40 13.71 -16.99 -0.52
CA GLN A 40 15.14 -17.13 -0.71
C GLN A 40 15.91 -15.82 -0.51
N LEU A 41 15.22 -14.74 -0.07
CA LEU A 41 15.73 -13.38 0.04
C LEU A 41 16.15 -12.77 -1.31
N GLU A 42 15.61 -13.30 -2.41
CA GLU A 42 15.82 -12.72 -3.73
C GLU A 42 14.73 -11.70 -4.06
N PRO A 43 15.08 -10.62 -4.77
CA PRO A 43 14.09 -9.60 -5.11
C PRO A 43 13.00 -10.14 -6.03
N ARG A 44 11.75 -9.90 -5.68
CA ARG A 44 10.64 -10.16 -6.60
C ARG A 44 10.81 -9.33 -7.87
N PRO A 45 10.39 -9.82 -9.05
CA PRO A 45 10.68 -9.17 -10.34
C PRO A 45 10.36 -7.67 -10.40
N HIS A 46 9.24 -7.26 -9.81
CA HIS A 46 8.82 -5.85 -9.79
C HIS A 46 9.62 -4.98 -8.80
N TYR A 47 10.39 -5.58 -7.88
CA TYR A 47 11.29 -4.90 -6.96
C TYR A 47 12.77 -4.95 -7.38
N ALA A 48 13.13 -5.70 -8.43
CA ALA A 48 14.52 -5.93 -8.79
C ALA A 48 15.33 -4.61 -8.96
N ARG A 49 14.75 -3.62 -9.67
CA ARG A 49 15.41 -2.32 -9.89
C ARG A 49 15.55 -1.51 -8.60
N LEU A 50 14.51 -1.50 -7.77
CA LEU A 50 14.55 -0.80 -6.48
C LEU A 50 15.58 -1.43 -5.56
N THR A 51 15.60 -2.76 -5.45
CA THR A 51 16.56 -3.49 -4.63
C THR A 51 18.00 -3.23 -5.07
N GLU A 52 18.27 -3.21 -6.38
CA GLU A 52 19.59 -2.88 -6.90
C GLU A 52 20.01 -1.46 -6.50
N ARG A 53 19.10 -0.49 -6.57
CA ARG A 53 19.38 0.87 -6.10
C ARG A 53 19.64 0.95 -4.60
N LEU A 54 18.88 0.21 -3.80
CA LEU A 54 19.10 0.14 -2.35
C LEU A 54 20.46 -0.50 -2.02
N ARG A 55 20.90 -1.51 -2.78
CA ARG A 55 22.23 -2.12 -2.67
C ARG A 55 23.38 -1.15 -2.96
N GLN A 56 23.13 -0.15 -3.81
CA GLN A 56 24.11 0.88 -4.18
C GLN A 56 24.06 2.12 -3.28
N THR A 57 23.09 2.19 -2.38
CA THR A 57 22.87 3.35 -1.50
C THR A 57 23.51 3.09 -0.14
N SER A 58 24.36 4.03 0.33
CA SER A 58 24.92 3.93 1.68
C SER A 58 23.88 4.22 2.76
N VAL A 59 24.13 3.75 3.98
CA VAL A 59 23.27 4.03 5.15
C VAL A 59 23.16 5.53 5.40
N GLU A 60 24.25 6.28 5.24
CA GLU A 60 24.29 7.73 5.44
C GLU A 60 23.43 8.44 4.39
N GLU A 61 23.51 8.03 3.14
CA GLU A 61 22.71 8.59 2.06
C GLU A 61 21.22 8.27 2.26
N PHE A 62 20.89 7.04 2.63
CA PHE A 62 19.52 6.64 2.95
C PHE A 62 18.95 7.44 4.12
N SER A 63 19.73 7.59 5.20
CA SER A 63 19.35 8.37 6.39
C SER A 63 19.13 9.83 6.06
N ARG A 64 20.00 10.42 5.22
CA ARG A 64 19.85 11.80 4.73
C ARG A 64 18.56 11.98 3.94
N ARG A 65 18.24 11.05 3.03
CA ARG A 65 17.00 11.08 2.24
C ARG A 65 15.77 10.93 3.12
N LYS A 66 15.81 10.04 4.11
CA LYS A 66 14.74 9.90 5.10
C LYS A 66 14.52 11.21 5.88
N ALA A 67 15.58 11.86 6.32
CA ALA A 67 15.48 13.15 7.01
C ALA A 67 14.90 14.26 6.10
N MET A 68 15.29 14.30 4.84
CA MET A 68 14.70 15.23 3.84
C MET A 68 13.22 14.96 3.62
N LEU A 69 12.80 13.70 3.57
CA LEU A 69 11.41 13.29 3.46
C LEU A 69 10.60 13.77 4.67
N ASP A 70 11.07 13.50 5.88
CA ASP A 70 10.40 13.92 7.11
C ASP A 70 10.32 15.46 7.23
N LEU A 71 11.35 16.17 6.78
CA LEU A 71 11.35 17.63 6.71
C LEU A 71 10.30 18.13 5.70
N SER A 72 10.22 17.51 4.51
CA SER A 72 9.24 17.88 3.49
C SER A 72 7.80 17.66 3.99
N MET A 73 7.53 16.53 4.64
CA MET A 73 6.21 16.25 5.23
C MET A 73 5.83 17.30 6.28
N ARG A 74 6.80 17.69 7.11
CA ARG A 74 6.64 18.71 8.13
C ARG A 74 6.37 20.10 7.55
N GLN A 75 7.12 20.49 6.51
CA GLN A 75 6.95 21.78 5.83
C GLN A 75 5.63 21.86 5.06
N ASP A 76 5.20 20.76 4.46
CA ASP A 76 3.93 20.68 3.75
C ASP A 76 2.72 20.54 4.71
N GLY A 77 2.96 20.53 6.05
CA GLY A 77 1.90 20.45 7.06
C GLY A 77 1.17 19.10 7.08
N VAL A 78 1.83 18.03 6.62
CA VAL A 78 1.23 16.69 6.56
C VAL A 78 1.41 16.00 7.89
N GLY A 79 0.35 15.98 8.66
CA GLY A 79 0.33 15.41 9.99
C GLY A 79 -0.99 14.70 10.31
N PHE A 80 -1.07 14.14 11.48
CA PHE A 80 -2.28 13.59 12.05
C PHE A 80 -2.31 13.82 13.56
N THR A 81 -3.51 13.94 14.09
CA THR A 81 -3.71 14.15 15.52
C THR A 81 -3.88 12.80 16.21
N VAL A 82 -3.03 12.53 17.19
CA VAL A 82 -3.17 11.37 18.08
C VAL A 82 -3.96 11.78 19.30
N TYR A 83 -5.19 11.34 19.40
CA TYR A 83 -6.04 11.54 20.58
C TYR A 83 -5.67 10.51 21.66
N ARG A 84 -4.63 10.84 22.44
CA ARG A 84 -4.30 10.13 23.69
C ARG A 84 -4.31 11.15 24.81
N ALA A 85 -5.22 10.99 25.77
CA ALA A 85 -5.50 11.95 26.84
C ALA A 85 -6.26 13.23 26.35
N GLU A 86 -6.50 14.16 27.26
CA GLU A 86 -7.36 15.35 27.08
C GLU A 86 -6.84 16.34 26.03
N GLU A 87 -5.57 16.24 25.62
CA GLU A 87 -4.95 17.08 24.59
C GLU A 87 -4.49 16.25 23.40
N GLY A 88 -4.97 16.59 22.21
CA GLY A 88 -4.51 15.99 20.95
C GLY A 88 -3.08 16.43 20.64
N ILE A 89 -2.19 15.46 20.39
CA ILE A 89 -0.80 15.73 19.97
C ILE A 89 -0.72 15.60 18.46
N GLU A 90 -0.40 16.69 17.77
CA GLU A 90 -0.12 16.65 16.34
C GLU A 90 1.24 15.97 16.09
N ARG A 91 1.24 14.98 15.20
CA ARG A 91 2.45 14.27 14.77
C ARG A 91 2.59 14.36 13.26
N VAL A 92 3.84 14.50 12.82
CA VAL A 92 4.17 14.40 11.40
C VAL A 92 3.80 12.99 10.90
N TRP A 93 3.20 12.92 9.71
CA TRP A 93 2.86 11.66 9.08
C TRP A 93 4.13 10.82 8.86
N PRO A 94 4.22 9.61 9.44
CA PRO A 94 5.36 8.73 9.23
C PRO A 94 5.33 8.17 7.81
N MET A 95 6.37 8.42 7.04
CA MET A 95 6.48 7.91 5.66
C MET A 95 7.75 7.09 5.52
N ASP A 96 7.62 5.90 4.94
CA ASP A 96 8.75 5.07 4.55
C ASP A 96 9.34 5.59 3.22
N PRO A 97 10.67 5.78 3.10
CA PRO A 97 11.30 6.11 1.84
C PRO A 97 11.30 4.96 0.82
N VAL A 98 11.07 3.72 1.25
CA VAL A 98 10.92 2.57 0.35
C VAL A 98 9.46 2.47 -0.10
N PRO A 99 9.15 2.73 -1.38
CA PRO A 99 7.78 2.70 -1.85
C PRO A 99 7.26 1.27 -1.99
N ARG A 100 5.98 1.10 -1.72
CA ARG A 100 5.27 -0.11 -2.06
C ARG A 100 4.98 -0.13 -3.56
N ILE A 101 5.38 -1.20 -4.24
CA ILE A 101 5.18 -1.37 -5.67
C ILE A 101 4.12 -2.44 -5.92
N ILE A 102 3.01 -2.03 -6.51
CA ILE A 102 1.92 -2.94 -6.90
C ILE A 102 2.02 -3.14 -8.41
N PRO A 103 2.34 -4.32 -8.92
CA PRO A 103 2.45 -4.55 -10.35
C PRO A 103 1.08 -4.52 -11.04
N ALA A 104 1.04 -4.14 -12.31
CA ALA A 104 -0.19 -3.91 -13.06
C ALA A 104 -1.15 -5.13 -13.08
N HIS A 105 -0.63 -6.35 -13.05
CA HIS A 105 -1.49 -7.55 -13.03
C HIS A 105 -2.22 -7.71 -11.68
N GLU A 106 -1.55 -7.40 -10.56
CA GLU A 106 -2.18 -7.39 -9.24
C GLU A 106 -3.18 -6.24 -9.12
N TRP A 107 -2.80 -5.04 -9.63
CA TRP A 107 -3.70 -3.89 -9.62
C TRP A 107 -5.01 -4.18 -10.36
N ARG A 108 -4.96 -4.82 -11.53
CA ARG A 108 -6.20 -5.20 -12.25
C ARG A 108 -7.12 -6.09 -11.43
N GLN A 109 -6.56 -7.02 -10.65
CA GLN A 109 -7.36 -7.87 -9.77
C GLN A 109 -7.97 -7.08 -8.61
N ILE A 110 -7.18 -6.21 -7.98
CA ILE A 110 -7.63 -5.30 -6.92
C ILE A 110 -8.77 -4.41 -7.45
N GLU A 111 -8.55 -3.75 -8.57
CA GLU A 111 -9.51 -2.85 -9.21
C GLU A 111 -10.84 -3.55 -9.50
N ALA A 112 -10.81 -4.73 -10.10
CA ALA A 112 -12.02 -5.51 -10.36
C ALA A 112 -12.81 -5.83 -9.09
N GLY A 113 -12.11 -6.23 -8.02
CA GLY A 113 -12.73 -6.48 -6.71
C GLY A 113 -13.31 -5.22 -6.08
N LEU A 114 -12.60 -4.08 -6.15
CA LEU A 114 -13.08 -2.81 -5.63
C LEU A 114 -14.31 -2.30 -6.38
N VAL A 115 -14.33 -2.40 -7.71
CA VAL A 115 -15.49 -2.03 -8.54
C VAL A 115 -16.71 -2.85 -8.14
N GLN A 116 -16.57 -4.17 -8.02
CA GLN A 116 -17.65 -5.05 -7.57
C GLN A 116 -18.17 -4.64 -6.19
N ARG A 117 -17.26 -4.44 -5.24
CA ARG A 117 -17.58 -4.10 -3.85
C ARG A 117 -18.30 -2.76 -3.72
N ILE A 118 -17.79 -1.71 -4.35
CA ILE A 118 -18.38 -0.36 -4.28
C ILE A 118 -19.74 -0.34 -5.00
N THR A 119 -19.88 -1.09 -6.08
CA THR A 119 -21.18 -1.28 -6.76
C THR A 119 -22.18 -1.94 -5.83
N ALA A 120 -21.81 -3.01 -5.14
CA ALA A 120 -22.68 -3.68 -4.17
C ALA A 120 -23.07 -2.75 -3.00
N LEU A 121 -22.15 -1.95 -2.49
CA LEU A 121 -22.44 -0.95 -1.44
C LEU A 121 -23.44 0.12 -1.92
N ASN A 122 -23.33 0.61 -3.15
CA ASN A 122 -24.29 1.56 -3.71
C ASN A 122 -25.67 0.91 -3.90
N HIS A 123 -25.74 -0.35 -4.35
CA HIS A 123 -27.01 -1.10 -4.41
C HIS A 123 -27.64 -1.31 -3.04
N PHE A 124 -26.84 -1.65 -2.04
CA PHE A 124 -27.28 -1.77 -0.65
C PHE A 124 -27.89 -0.46 -0.14
N LEU A 125 -27.21 0.68 -0.34
CA LEU A 125 -27.73 1.97 0.07
C LEU A 125 -29.00 2.36 -0.67
N TRP A 126 -29.06 2.07 -1.97
CA TRP A 126 -30.31 2.29 -2.72
C TRP A 126 -31.45 1.47 -2.13
N ASP A 127 -31.27 0.17 -1.91
CA ASP A 127 -32.30 -0.70 -1.34
C ASP A 127 -32.75 -0.24 0.04
N VAL A 128 -31.81 0.10 0.92
CA VAL A 128 -32.09 0.57 2.29
C VAL A 128 -32.95 1.83 2.31
N TYR A 129 -32.76 2.74 1.37
CA TYR A 129 -33.51 3.99 1.30
C TYR A 129 -34.78 3.90 0.44
N HIS A 130 -35.07 2.76 -0.19
CA HIS A 130 -36.26 2.54 -1.04
C HIS A 130 -37.04 1.30 -0.60
N GLU A 131 -36.80 0.18 -1.27
CA GLU A 131 -37.61 -1.04 -1.11
C GLU A 131 -37.29 -1.83 0.16
N GLN A 132 -36.11 -1.70 0.72
CA GLN A 132 -35.65 -2.38 1.94
C GLN A 132 -35.75 -3.92 1.88
N HIS A 133 -35.55 -4.53 0.70
CA HIS A 133 -35.63 -5.97 0.52
C HIS A 133 -34.64 -6.69 1.45
N ILE A 134 -33.37 -6.24 1.51
CA ILE A 134 -32.33 -6.85 2.32
C ILE A 134 -32.68 -6.85 3.83
N LEU A 135 -33.46 -5.86 4.28
CA LEU A 135 -33.92 -5.76 5.67
C LEU A 135 -35.17 -6.64 5.91
N ARG A 136 -36.11 -6.65 4.95
CA ARG A 136 -37.32 -7.49 5.01
C ARG A 136 -37.01 -8.97 4.96
N ASP A 137 -36.03 -9.35 4.13
CA ASP A 137 -35.56 -10.73 3.98
C ASP A 137 -34.68 -11.17 5.17
N GLY A 138 -34.40 -10.28 6.10
CA GLY A 138 -33.62 -10.60 7.31
C GLY A 138 -32.15 -10.86 7.07
N VAL A 139 -31.63 -10.55 5.87
CA VAL A 139 -30.19 -10.70 5.54
C VAL A 139 -29.37 -9.74 6.40
N VAL A 140 -29.87 -8.51 6.58
CA VAL A 140 -29.29 -7.53 7.52
C VAL A 140 -30.36 -7.17 8.56
N PRO A 141 -30.06 -7.28 9.86
CA PRO A 141 -31.03 -6.89 10.89
C PRO A 141 -31.42 -5.42 10.78
N ALA A 142 -32.72 -5.14 10.56
CA ALA A 142 -33.23 -3.79 10.34
C ALA A 142 -32.82 -2.80 11.43
N ARG A 143 -32.75 -3.24 12.69
CA ARG A 143 -32.33 -2.40 13.82
C ARG A 143 -30.93 -1.82 13.67
N LEU A 144 -30.00 -2.56 13.06
CA LEU A 144 -28.62 -2.09 12.88
C LEU A 144 -28.55 -0.92 11.90
N VAL A 145 -29.44 -0.91 10.91
CA VAL A 145 -29.49 0.14 9.89
C VAL A 145 -30.38 1.31 10.35
N LEU A 146 -31.66 1.01 10.66
CA LEU A 146 -32.65 2.04 10.89
C LEU A 146 -32.51 2.79 12.22
N GLN A 147 -31.85 2.17 13.22
CA GLN A 147 -31.54 2.78 14.52
C GLN A 147 -30.11 3.34 14.58
N GLY A 148 -29.30 3.10 13.55
CA GLY A 148 -27.95 3.64 13.47
C GLY A 148 -27.96 5.17 13.35
N SER A 149 -27.04 5.84 14.03
CA SER A 149 -26.90 7.30 14.00
C SER A 149 -26.56 7.86 12.61
N SER A 150 -26.09 6.99 11.69
CA SER A 150 -25.75 7.35 10.32
C SER A 150 -26.93 7.24 9.35
N PHE A 151 -28.04 6.61 9.74
CA PHE A 151 -29.21 6.53 8.89
C PHE A 151 -29.87 7.91 8.77
N ARG A 152 -30.10 8.37 7.56
CA ARG A 152 -30.67 9.68 7.25
C ARG A 152 -32.08 9.52 6.71
N ARG A 153 -33.07 9.83 7.50
CA ARG A 153 -34.50 9.68 7.13
C ARG A 153 -34.88 10.55 5.94
N GLU A 154 -34.19 11.66 5.74
CA GLU A 154 -34.39 12.62 4.64
C GLU A 154 -34.07 12.00 3.27
N PHE A 155 -33.32 10.90 3.24
CA PHE A 155 -32.98 10.18 2.02
C PHE A 155 -33.97 9.07 1.65
N VAL A 156 -34.94 8.77 2.51
CA VAL A 156 -35.94 7.74 2.21
C VAL A 156 -36.77 8.16 1.00
N GLY A 157 -36.73 7.36 -0.07
CA GLY A 157 -37.40 7.63 -1.34
C GLY A 157 -36.74 8.72 -2.19
N ALA A 158 -35.59 9.25 -1.80
CA ALA A 158 -34.88 10.28 -2.56
C ALA A 158 -34.31 9.72 -3.88
N ASN A 159 -34.59 10.43 -4.99
CA ASN A 159 -34.05 10.04 -6.29
C ASN A 159 -32.59 10.50 -6.44
N VAL A 160 -31.64 9.69 -5.93
CA VAL A 160 -30.22 9.96 -6.02
C VAL A 160 -29.74 9.74 -7.48
N PRO A 161 -29.05 10.73 -8.09
CA PRO A 161 -28.56 10.63 -9.45
C PRO A 161 -27.74 9.35 -9.69
N LYS A 162 -28.08 8.60 -10.75
CA LYS A 162 -27.44 7.33 -11.10
C LYS A 162 -27.43 6.27 -9.99
N ARG A 163 -28.15 6.47 -8.91
CA ARG A 163 -28.15 5.64 -7.69
C ARG A 163 -26.77 5.54 -7.03
N ILE A 164 -25.95 6.60 -7.16
CA ILE A 164 -24.60 6.65 -6.57
C ILE A 164 -24.66 7.45 -5.30
N TYR A 165 -24.49 6.79 -4.17
CA TYR A 165 -24.36 7.38 -2.83
C TYR A 165 -22.91 7.61 -2.46
N ILE A 166 -22.05 6.65 -2.81
CA ILE A 166 -20.62 6.68 -2.53
C ILE A 166 -19.88 7.15 -3.79
N HIS A 167 -19.43 8.40 -3.80
CA HIS A 167 -18.75 9.01 -4.94
C HIS A 167 -17.24 8.76 -4.91
N ILE A 168 -16.66 8.72 -3.70
CA ILE A 168 -15.26 8.39 -3.45
C ILE A 168 -15.23 7.43 -2.28
N CYS A 169 -14.57 6.30 -2.43
CA CYS A 169 -14.37 5.31 -1.39
C CYS A 169 -12.88 5.11 -1.12
N GLY A 170 -12.48 5.20 0.15
CA GLY A 170 -11.17 4.78 0.62
C GLY A 170 -11.28 3.37 1.17
N THR A 171 -10.96 2.37 0.37
CA THR A 171 -10.95 0.98 0.82
C THR A 171 -9.59 0.60 1.34
N ASP A 172 -9.50 0.21 2.61
CA ASP A 172 -8.27 -0.22 3.25
C ASP A 172 -8.01 -1.69 2.93
N LEU A 173 -6.84 -1.95 2.35
CA LEU A 173 -6.41 -3.28 1.94
C LEU A 173 -5.22 -3.74 2.77
N ILE A 174 -5.24 -5.02 3.14
CA ILE A 174 -4.09 -5.71 3.72
C ILE A 174 -3.65 -6.85 2.82
N ARG A 175 -2.35 -7.17 2.88
CA ARG A 175 -1.79 -8.34 2.23
C ARG A 175 -1.71 -9.48 3.24
N ALA A 176 -2.41 -10.58 2.98
CA ALA A 176 -2.34 -11.77 3.82
C ALA A 176 -1.04 -12.55 3.61
N ALA A 177 -0.70 -13.45 4.52
CA ALA A 177 0.53 -14.23 4.45
C ALA A 177 0.65 -15.10 3.19
N ASP A 178 -0.48 -15.50 2.59
CA ASP A 178 -0.53 -16.23 1.33
C ASP A 178 -0.40 -15.33 0.08
N GLY A 179 -0.21 -14.03 0.29
CA GLY A 179 -0.11 -13.04 -0.79
C GLY A 179 -1.45 -12.54 -1.34
N SER A 180 -2.59 -12.99 -0.83
CA SER A 180 -3.91 -12.49 -1.23
C SER A 180 -4.19 -11.09 -0.66
N TYR A 181 -5.04 -10.31 -1.35
CA TYR A 181 -5.51 -9.02 -0.83
C TYR A 181 -6.85 -9.18 -0.13
N LEU A 182 -6.93 -8.66 1.08
CA LEU A 182 -8.14 -8.64 1.89
C LEU A 182 -8.57 -7.21 2.16
N VAL A 183 -9.88 -6.96 2.15
CA VAL A 183 -10.46 -5.68 2.56
C VAL A 183 -10.55 -5.65 4.07
N LEU A 184 -9.97 -4.63 4.69
CA LEU A 184 -10.11 -4.37 6.11
C LEU A 184 -11.37 -3.55 6.39
N GLU A 185 -11.53 -2.40 5.68
CA GLU A 185 -12.71 -1.53 5.79
C GLU A 185 -12.94 -0.71 4.53
N ASP A 186 -14.15 -0.10 4.45
CA ASP A 186 -14.52 0.85 3.41
C ASP A 186 -14.85 2.21 4.04
N ASN A 187 -14.08 3.22 3.72
CA ASN A 187 -14.34 4.60 4.08
C ASN A 187 -15.17 5.28 2.99
N GLY A 188 -16.50 5.12 3.06
CA GLY A 188 -17.44 5.59 2.01
C GLY A 188 -17.95 7.01 2.22
N ARG A 189 -17.61 7.68 3.32
CA ARG A 189 -18.15 8.99 3.67
C ARG A 189 -17.18 10.13 3.43
N THR A 190 -16.02 10.10 4.08
CA THR A 190 -15.01 11.17 4.01
C THR A 190 -13.61 10.56 3.96
N PRO A 191 -13.26 9.86 2.86
CA PRO A 191 -11.97 9.21 2.78
C PRO A 191 -10.85 10.23 2.68
N SER A 192 -9.93 10.22 3.65
CA SER A 192 -8.74 11.09 3.68
C SER A 192 -7.51 10.44 3.07
N GLY A 193 -7.50 9.12 2.95
CA GLY A 193 -6.35 8.35 2.49
C GLY A 193 -5.79 8.77 1.13
N VAL A 194 -6.65 9.19 0.20
CA VAL A 194 -6.23 9.70 -1.12
C VAL A 194 -5.33 10.93 -1.01
N SER A 195 -5.58 11.83 -0.04
CA SER A 195 -4.75 13.01 0.18
C SER A 195 -3.36 12.63 0.62
N TYR A 196 -3.23 11.71 1.57
CA TYR A 196 -1.94 11.19 2.02
C TYR A 196 -1.20 10.46 0.90
N MET A 197 -1.89 9.63 0.12
CA MET A 197 -1.30 8.92 -1.02
C MET A 197 -0.70 9.90 -2.05
N LEU A 198 -1.46 10.93 -2.44
CA LEU A 198 -0.99 11.94 -3.39
C LEU A 198 0.20 12.73 -2.83
N GLN A 199 0.15 13.12 -1.56
CA GLN A 199 1.23 13.84 -0.91
C GLN A 199 2.50 12.98 -0.78
N ASN A 200 2.34 11.73 -0.35
CA ASN A 200 3.44 10.77 -0.29
C ASN A 200 4.13 10.65 -1.66
N ARG A 201 3.35 10.50 -2.73
CA ARG A 201 3.87 10.44 -4.10
C ARG A 201 4.64 11.71 -4.50
N GLN A 202 4.12 12.90 -4.16
CA GLN A 202 4.80 14.16 -4.47
C GLN A 202 6.13 14.30 -3.72
N VAL A 203 6.15 13.96 -2.43
CA VAL A 203 7.35 14.02 -1.62
C VAL A 203 8.39 13.01 -2.11
N LEU A 204 7.99 11.77 -2.41
CA LEU A 204 8.89 10.76 -3.00
C LEU A 204 9.50 11.23 -4.32
N LYS A 205 8.71 11.81 -5.23
CA LYS A 205 9.23 12.38 -6.50
C LYS A 205 10.27 13.47 -6.27
N ARG A 206 10.12 14.27 -5.22
CA ARG A 206 11.04 15.35 -4.84
C ARG A 206 12.35 14.82 -4.25
N VAL A 207 12.23 13.83 -3.35
CA VAL A 207 13.38 13.31 -2.57
C VAL A 207 14.11 12.17 -3.30
N LEU A 208 13.39 11.39 -4.08
CA LEU A 208 13.88 10.21 -4.81
C LEU A 208 13.48 10.27 -6.30
N PRO A 209 13.84 11.32 -7.05
CA PRO A 209 13.36 11.52 -8.42
C PRO A 209 13.76 10.36 -9.35
N THR A 210 14.93 9.78 -9.16
CA THR A 210 15.44 8.67 -9.98
C THR A 210 14.63 7.39 -9.84
N LEU A 211 13.89 7.23 -8.73
CA LEU A 211 13.05 6.07 -8.50
C LEU A 211 11.91 5.98 -9.53
N PHE A 212 11.32 7.13 -9.88
CA PHE A 212 10.21 7.20 -10.83
C PHE A 212 10.65 7.09 -12.29
N ASN A 213 11.95 7.27 -12.58
CA ASN A 213 12.49 7.09 -13.93
C ASN A 213 12.60 5.61 -14.33
N ASP A 214 12.63 4.72 -13.37
CA ASP A 214 12.80 3.29 -13.60
C ASP A 214 11.48 2.52 -13.75
N TYR A 215 10.38 3.16 -13.38
CA TYR A 215 9.06 2.55 -13.36
C TYR A 215 8.06 3.39 -14.16
N ASP A 216 7.29 2.72 -14.99
CA ASP A 216 6.11 3.32 -15.62
C ASP A 216 4.97 3.29 -14.59
N VAL A 217 4.77 4.42 -13.92
CA VAL A 217 3.81 4.57 -12.82
C VAL A 217 2.59 5.34 -13.31
N LEU A 218 1.43 4.70 -13.25
CA LEU A 218 0.11 5.27 -13.57
C LEU A 218 -0.30 6.40 -12.63
#